data_ad21ab328d4a2ce34acfed5066ce25bd
#
_entry.id   ad21ab328d4a2ce34acfed5066ce25bd
#
_cell.length_a   1.000
_cell.length_b   1.000
_cell.length_c   1.000
_cell.angle_alpha   90.00
_cell.angle_beta   90.00
_cell.angle_gamma   90.00
#
_symmetry.space_group_name_H-M   'P 1'
#
loop_
_entity.id
_entity.type
_entity.pdbx_description
1 polymer ?
#
loop_
_entity_poly.entity_id
_entity_poly.type
_entity_poly.pdbx_seq_one_letter_code
_entity_poly.pdbx_strand_id
1 'polypeptide(L)'
;NHCLTVPMNSCSKTLPLFKVDNMAYDLKVFYTNTPPAGAYQGYGTPKGTYGLMMAMALLAEKLGIDYKDMVLKNHVEEGYMLEILKGLGEGREGAVVPVGSCGLDEAIRKGCDMIEWGKKEVSSDPDWKIGKGFAMIMQGSGLPGLDHAEAIAKLETDGTIILNSGGADLGTGLDTISAKIVAEVLKVPMDRITVVSGDTDSCAFDTGAYASSGTFFSGNASLEACKKLKDMIIKESAYQMGEDEGDLEIRFPGEVYSKKTGKVLSYYELSHTACSGGGHGQMIAHGTYITTASSVPYGAHFAQVAVNVRTGEIKVQKFYALQDAGTPINPEVALCQMYGAVMKSIGHSLYEDMKLDENGVCMNANMTDYGVPMIWEAPEDFKSVLIDVNDAYGPFGAKSISEIACNGAAPA
;
A
#
# COMPACT_ATOMS: atom_id res chain seq x y z
N ASN A 1 -10.34 20.10 5.17
CA ASN A 1 -9.27 20.95 4.73
C ASN A 1 -7.93 20.43 5.27
N HIS A 2 -7.15 19.75 4.45
CA HIS A 2 -5.91 19.05 4.83
C HIS A 2 -4.64 19.93 4.72
N CYS A 3 -4.77 21.25 4.79
CA CYS A 3 -3.66 22.19 4.56
C CYS A 3 -2.45 21.99 5.48
N LEU A 4 -2.62 21.56 6.74
CA LEU A 4 -1.53 21.32 7.68
C LEU A 4 -0.93 19.91 7.50
N THR A 5 -1.75 18.88 7.40
CA THR A 5 -1.29 17.49 7.43
C THR A 5 -0.58 17.06 6.14
N VAL A 6 -0.93 17.60 4.98
CA VAL A 6 -0.18 17.37 3.72
C VAL A 6 1.29 17.78 3.83
N PRO A 7 1.62 19.03 4.25
CA PRO A 7 3.01 19.42 4.47
C PRO A 7 3.71 18.64 5.60
N MET A 8 3.02 18.28 6.68
CA MET A 8 3.59 17.43 7.72
C MET A 8 4.02 16.07 7.16
N ASN A 9 3.18 15.45 6.34
CA ASN A 9 3.50 14.19 5.69
C ASN A 9 4.67 14.29 4.70
N SER A 10 4.87 15.45 4.07
CA SER A 10 6.01 15.64 3.16
C SER A 10 7.36 15.46 3.85
N CYS A 11 7.39 15.59 5.16
CA CYS A 11 8.59 15.44 5.95
C CYS A 11 8.67 14.10 6.68
N SER A 12 7.63 13.76 7.41
CA SER A 12 7.61 12.57 8.26
C SER A 12 7.63 11.25 7.47
N LYS A 13 7.31 11.29 6.18
CA LYS A 13 7.40 10.13 5.27
C LYS A 13 8.56 10.24 4.27
N THR A 14 9.51 11.11 4.51
CA THR A 14 10.72 11.23 3.68
C THR A 14 12.00 11.27 4.49
N LEU A 15 12.05 12.06 5.55
CA LEU A 15 13.25 12.12 6.42
C LEU A 15 13.67 10.75 6.96
N PRO A 16 12.74 9.85 7.36
CA PRO A 16 13.11 8.52 7.85
C PRO A 16 13.66 7.56 6.79
N LEU A 17 13.79 7.97 5.53
CA LEU A 17 14.49 7.18 4.52
C LEU A 17 15.98 7.04 4.82
N PHE A 18 16.54 7.94 5.63
CA PHE A 18 17.93 7.91 6.04
C PHE A 18 18.06 7.78 7.56
N LYS A 19 19.06 7.00 8.00
CA LYS A 19 19.45 6.90 9.40
C LYS A 19 20.20 8.17 9.79
N VAL A 20 19.66 8.92 10.73
CA VAL A 20 20.28 10.13 11.29
C VAL A 20 19.96 10.23 12.78
N ASP A 21 20.94 10.67 13.59
CA ASP A 21 20.77 10.79 15.03
C ASP A 21 19.88 11.96 15.44
N ASN A 22 19.84 13.01 14.63
CA ASN A 22 19.07 14.21 14.91
C ASN A 22 18.35 14.70 13.65
N MET A 23 17.05 14.92 13.77
CA MET A 23 16.21 15.48 12.71
C MET A 23 15.50 16.73 13.21
N ALA A 24 15.44 17.76 12.39
CA ALA A 24 14.62 18.94 12.64
C ALA A 24 13.87 19.33 11.37
N TYR A 25 12.63 19.76 11.54
CA TYR A 25 11.77 20.20 10.47
C TYR A 25 11.01 21.46 10.88
N ASP A 26 11.27 22.57 10.20
CA ASP A 26 10.54 23.82 10.38
C ASP A 26 9.52 23.98 9.24
N LEU A 27 8.25 23.83 9.59
CA LEU A 27 7.13 23.89 8.66
C LEU A 27 6.36 25.20 8.81
N LYS A 28 6.24 25.93 7.69
CA LYS A 28 5.38 27.11 7.61
C LYS A 28 4.35 26.94 6.52
N VAL A 29 3.07 27.02 6.90
CA VAL A 29 1.94 26.88 5.99
C VAL A 29 1.22 28.22 5.87
N PHE A 30 1.03 28.67 4.64
CA PHE A 30 0.39 29.95 4.34
C PHE A 30 -0.88 29.74 3.52
N TYR A 31 -1.88 30.56 3.77
CA TYR A 31 -2.99 30.74 2.85
C TYR A 31 -2.55 31.63 1.67
N THR A 32 -3.06 31.31 0.49
CA THR A 32 -2.83 32.08 -0.73
C THR A 32 -4.17 32.41 -1.39
N ASN A 33 -4.18 33.32 -2.36
CA ASN A 33 -5.40 33.68 -3.12
C ASN A 33 -5.73 32.68 -4.24
N THR A 34 -5.27 31.44 -4.11
CA THR A 34 -5.55 30.35 -5.01
C THR A 34 -6.40 29.28 -4.31
N PRO A 35 -7.06 28.36 -5.04
CA PRO A 35 -7.75 27.24 -4.43
C PRO A 35 -6.83 26.47 -3.47
N PRO A 36 -7.31 26.08 -2.26
CA PRO A 36 -6.48 25.40 -1.30
C PRO A 36 -6.07 24.02 -1.83
N ALA A 37 -4.80 23.66 -1.62
CA ALA A 37 -4.35 22.30 -1.87
C ALA A 37 -5.07 21.30 -0.94
N GLY A 38 -5.31 20.09 -1.43
CA GLY A 38 -6.01 19.04 -0.72
C GLY A 38 -5.25 17.72 -0.69
N ALA A 39 -5.97 16.68 -0.26
CA ALA A 39 -5.47 15.31 -0.28
C ALA A 39 -5.35 14.81 -1.72
N TYR A 40 -4.25 14.13 -1.98
CA TYR A 40 -3.97 13.45 -3.25
C TYR A 40 -3.14 12.20 -2.98
N GLN A 41 -3.17 11.23 -3.86
CA GLN A 41 -2.40 9.98 -3.74
C GLN A 41 -0.91 10.28 -3.52
N GLY A 42 -0.29 9.64 -2.50
CA GLY A 42 1.05 9.99 -2.02
C GLY A 42 1.08 11.07 -0.94
N TYR A 43 -0.05 11.73 -0.66
CA TYR A 43 -0.37 12.66 0.42
C TYR A 43 0.82 13.47 0.97
N GLY A 44 1.32 14.40 0.16
CA GLY A 44 2.44 15.30 0.50
C GLY A 44 3.83 14.73 0.30
N THR A 45 4.00 13.42 0.33
CA THR A 45 5.29 12.73 0.23
C THR A 45 6.07 13.05 -1.06
N PRO A 46 5.48 13.16 -2.27
CA PRO A 46 6.23 13.50 -3.49
C PRO A 46 7.06 14.76 -3.37
N LYS A 47 6.54 15.80 -2.70
CA LYS A 47 7.23 17.09 -2.50
C LYS A 47 8.47 16.95 -1.61
N GLY A 48 8.32 16.22 -0.50
CA GLY A 48 9.42 15.97 0.43
C GLY A 48 10.48 15.06 -0.20
N THR A 49 10.05 14.02 -0.89
CA THR A 49 10.94 13.08 -1.58
C THR A 49 11.78 13.82 -2.63
N TYR A 50 11.16 14.69 -3.45
CA TYR A 50 11.89 15.49 -4.42
C TYR A 50 12.99 16.32 -3.74
N GLY A 51 12.64 17.11 -2.72
CA GLY A 51 13.61 17.97 -2.03
C GLY A 51 14.75 17.18 -1.39
N LEU A 52 14.43 16.10 -0.67
CA LEU A 52 15.44 15.30 0.03
C LEU A 52 16.35 14.54 -0.93
N MET A 53 15.79 13.84 -1.93
CA MET A 53 16.59 13.04 -2.85
C MET A 53 17.49 13.93 -3.73
N MET A 54 16.99 15.05 -4.20
CA MET A 54 17.81 16.03 -4.95
C MET A 54 18.95 16.60 -4.10
N ALA A 55 18.69 16.94 -2.83
CA ALA A 55 19.74 17.41 -1.92
C ALA A 55 20.81 16.34 -1.69
N MET A 56 20.41 15.07 -1.53
CA MET A 56 21.32 13.94 -1.35
C MET A 56 22.13 13.64 -2.62
N ALA A 57 21.53 13.74 -3.80
CA ALA A 57 22.24 13.58 -5.06
C ALA A 57 23.30 14.69 -5.28
N LEU A 58 22.94 15.94 -5.03
CA LEU A 58 23.87 17.07 -5.09
C LEU A 58 24.99 16.96 -4.04
N LEU A 59 24.69 16.44 -2.86
CA LEU A 59 25.71 16.20 -1.83
C LEU A 59 26.69 15.11 -2.25
N ALA A 60 26.20 14.00 -2.81
CA ALA A 60 27.04 12.92 -3.34
C ALA A 60 27.99 13.46 -4.44
N GLU A 61 27.47 14.25 -5.37
CA GLU A 61 28.27 14.89 -6.41
C GLU A 61 29.38 15.78 -5.83
N LYS A 62 29.04 16.66 -4.88
CA LYS A 62 30.00 17.55 -4.22
C LYS A 62 31.07 16.80 -3.44
N LEU A 63 30.75 15.64 -2.88
CA LEU A 63 31.71 14.79 -2.16
C LEU A 63 32.51 13.87 -3.09
N GLY A 64 32.16 13.79 -4.37
CA GLY A 64 32.78 12.86 -5.32
C GLY A 64 32.48 11.39 -5.00
N ILE A 65 31.32 11.10 -4.38
CA ILE A 65 30.86 9.77 -4.00
C ILE A 65 29.79 9.33 -5.00
N ASP A 66 29.82 8.07 -5.43
CA ASP A 66 28.71 7.52 -6.22
C ASP A 66 27.39 7.60 -5.42
N TYR A 67 26.33 8.10 -6.04
CA TYR A 67 25.05 8.30 -5.37
C TYR A 67 24.45 6.98 -4.83
N LYS A 68 24.62 5.87 -5.58
CA LYS A 68 24.23 4.53 -5.12
C LYS A 68 24.92 4.15 -3.82
N ASP A 69 26.26 4.36 -3.77
CA ASP A 69 27.06 4.01 -2.59
C ASP A 69 26.69 4.86 -1.38
N MET A 70 26.42 6.16 -1.61
CA MET A 70 25.96 7.06 -0.56
C MET A 70 24.61 6.63 0.01
N VAL A 71 23.66 6.26 -0.85
CA VAL A 71 22.33 5.83 -0.45
C VAL A 71 22.41 4.49 0.28
N LEU A 72 23.11 3.49 -0.26
CA LEU A 72 23.28 2.18 0.36
C LEU A 72 23.94 2.23 1.75
N LYS A 73 24.81 3.20 1.97
CA LYS A 73 25.46 3.39 3.29
C LYS A 73 24.53 3.97 4.35
N ASN A 74 23.56 4.79 3.95
CA ASN A 74 22.83 5.66 4.86
C ASN A 74 21.32 5.37 4.95
N HIS A 75 20.76 4.50 4.09
CA HIS A 75 19.32 4.23 4.10
C HIS A 75 18.89 3.54 5.40
N VAL A 76 17.59 3.67 5.70
CA VAL A 76 16.94 3.03 6.85
C VAL A 76 16.94 1.51 6.70
N GLU A 77 16.99 0.82 7.84
CA GLU A 77 16.99 -0.64 7.95
C GLU A 77 15.96 -1.11 8.97
N GLU A 78 15.67 -2.39 8.97
CA GLU A 78 14.83 -3.04 9.97
C GLU A 78 15.32 -2.74 11.40
N GLY A 79 14.37 -2.50 12.29
CA GLY A 79 14.63 -2.13 13.69
C GLY A 79 14.91 -0.65 13.95
N TYR A 80 15.11 0.18 12.91
CA TYR A 80 15.28 1.62 13.09
C TYR A 80 13.98 2.26 13.62
N MET A 81 14.10 3.10 14.65
CA MET A 81 12.95 3.74 15.30
C MET A 81 12.51 4.99 14.53
N LEU A 82 11.26 5.01 14.12
CA LEU A 82 10.67 6.13 13.36
C LEU A 82 10.17 7.23 14.31
N GLU A 83 11.08 7.88 15.05
CA GLU A 83 10.76 8.91 16.06
C GLU A 83 9.97 10.10 15.50
N ILE A 84 10.21 10.48 14.25
CA ILE A 84 9.55 11.61 13.60
C ILE A 84 8.03 11.39 13.43
N LEU A 85 7.57 10.13 13.50
CA LEU A 85 6.14 9.81 13.42
C LEU A 85 5.34 10.36 14.61
N LYS A 86 5.99 10.74 15.70
CA LYS A 86 5.34 11.49 16.79
C LYS A 86 4.58 12.72 16.30
N GLY A 87 5.09 13.37 15.26
CA GLY A 87 4.47 14.53 14.64
C GLY A 87 3.23 14.24 13.78
N LEU A 88 2.91 12.97 13.49
CA LEU A 88 1.79 12.59 12.61
C LEU A 88 0.46 12.29 13.33
N GLY A 89 0.37 12.55 14.61
CA GLY A 89 -0.82 12.22 15.40
C GLY A 89 -2.02 13.15 15.23
N GLU A 90 -2.06 14.04 14.26
CA GLU A 90 -3.18 14.96 13.95
C GLU A 90 -3.74 15.71 15.18
N GLY A 91 -2.86 16.31 15.98
CA GLY A 91 -3.20 17.02 17.22
C GLY A 91 -3.03 16.19 18.49
N ARG A 92 -2.58 14.95 18.36
CA ARG A 92 -2.10 14.09 19.45
C ARG A 92 -0.65 13.72 19.20
N GLU A 93 0.00 13.06 20.15
CA GLU A 93 1.28 12.43 19.90
C GLU A 93 1.08 11.17 19.02
N GLY A 94 1.74 11.10 17.87
CA GLY A 94 1.71 9.94 17.00
C GLY A 94 2.50 8.77 17.59
N ALA A 95 2.22 7.56 17.10
CA ALA A 95 2.92 6.36 17.55
C ALA A 95 4.34 6.31 16.98
N VAL A 96 5.33 6.08 17.85
CA VAL A 96 6.69 5.71 17.45
C VAL A 96 6.71 4.21 17.20
N VAL A 97 7.12 3.82 16.02
CA VAL A 97 7.18 2.41 15.62
C VAL A 97 8.57 2.06 15.09
N PRO A 98 9.06 0.85 15.33
CA PRO A 98 10.24 0.35 14.63
C PRO A 98 9.88 0.02 13.18
N VAL A 99 10.87 0.08 12.31
CA VAL A 99 10.79 -0.51 10.97
C VAL A 99 10.68 -2.02 11.13
N GLY A 100 9.52 -2.60 10.83
CA GLY A 100 9.22 -4.03 11.04
C GLY A 100 9.87 -4.93 9.99
N SER A 101 9.96 -4.45 8.76
CA SER A 101 10.67 -5.10 7.64
C SER A 101 11.06 -4.05 6.61
N CYS A 102 12.14 -4.25 5.85
CA CYS A 102 12.63 -3.26 4.88
C CYS A 102 13.32 -3.93 3.68
N GLY A 103 12.65 -3.92 2.53
CA GLY A 103 13.18 -4.40 1.25
C GLY A 103 13.97 -3.36 0.46
N LEU A 104 14.36 -2.24 1.08
CA LEU A 104 14.95 -1.10 0.37
C LEU A 104 16.34 -1.41 -0.21
N ASP A 105 17.19 -2.13 0.51
CA ASP A 105 18.52 -2.54 0.01
C ASP A 105 18.40 -3.39 -1.27
N GLU A 106 17.51 -4.38 -1.27
CA GLU A 106 17.24 -5.21 -2.45
C GLU A 106 16.67 -4.37 -3.60
N ALA A 107 15.70 -3.49 -3.33
CA ALA A 107 15.12 -2.63 -4.35
C ALA A 107 16.17 -1.73 -5.01
N ILE A 108 17.09 -1.14 -4.22
CA ILE A 108 18.16 -0.29 -4.74
C ILE A 108 19.14 -1.09 -5.61
N ARG A 109 19.62 -2.23 -5.13
CA ARG A 109 20.60 -3.05 -5.87
C ARG A 109 20.00 -3.57 -7.17
N LYS A 110 18.85 -4.21 -7.10
CA LYS A 110 18.14 -4.77 -8.26
C LYS A 110 17.78 -3.70 -9.29
N GLY A 111 17.29 -2.54 -8.84
CA GLY A 111 16.95 -1.43 -9.74
C GLY A 111 18.19 -0.81 -10.40
N CYS A 112 19.32 -0.69 -9.67
CA CYS A 112 20.59 -0.26 -10.24
C CYS A 112 21.11 -1.24 -11.32
N ASP A 113 20.96 -2.54 -11.09
CA ASP A 113 21.34 -3.56 -12.08
C ASP A 113 20.43 -3.48 -13.31
N MET A 114 19.10 -3.33 -13.13
CA MET A 114 18.12 -3.22 -14.22
C MET A 114 18.36 -2.00 -15.11
N ILE A 115 18.68 -0.83 -14.50
CA ILE A 115 18.92 0.40 -15.27
C ILE A 115 20.37 0.51 -15.77
N GLU A 116 21.21 -0.48 -15.47
CA GLU A 116 22.65 -0.48 -15.77
C GLU A 116 23.32 0.79 -15.19
N TRP A 117 23.19 0.98 -13.85
CA TRP A 117 23.76 2.13 -13.14
C TRP A 117 25.25 2.25 -13.41
N GLY A 118 25.72 3.46 -13.67
CA GLY A 118 27.13 3.74 -14.03
C GLY A 118 27.46 3.58 -15.51
N LYS A 119 26.64 2.88 -16.30
CA LYS A 119 26.85 2.81 -17.76
C LYS A 119 26.32 4.07 -18.40
N LYS A 120 27.20 4.84 -19.02
CA LYS A 120 26.84 6.05 -19.78
C LYS A 120 26.23 5.67 -21.12
N GLU A 121 25.10 6.25 -21.43
CA GLU A 121 24.49 6.19 -22.76
C GLU A 121 24.61 7.54 -23.45
N VAL A 122 24.84 7.52 -24.75
CA VAL A 122 25.01 8.75 -25.55
C VAL A 122 24.04 8.68 -26.72
N SER A 123 23.28 9.76 -26.92
CA SER A 123 22.43 9.88 -28.08
C SER A 123 23.23 10.06 -29.37
N SER A 124 22.75 9.51 -30.46
CA SER A 124 23.30 9.80 -31.79
C SER A 124 23.00 11.24 -32.27
N ASP A 125 21.95 11.85 -31.74
CA ASP A 125 21.62 13.25 -31.94
C ASP A 125 22.29 14.11 -30.87
N PRO A 126 23.16 15.07 -31.22
CA PRO A 126 23.91 15.90 -30.28
C PRO A 126 23.02 16.84 -29.43
N ASP A 127 21.81 17.12 -29.91
CA ASP A 127 20.85 17.96 -29.20
C ASP A 127 20.19 17.21 -28.02
N TRP A 128 20.25 15.89 -27.98
CA TRP A 128 19.71 15.07 -26.93
C TRP A 128 20.78 14.59 -25.96
N LYS A 129 20.55 14.75 -24.67
CA LYS A 129 21.41 14.23 -23.59
C LYS A 129 20.64 13.18 -22.79
N ILE A 130 21.30 12.06 -22.51
CA ILE A 130 20.70 10.97 -21.75
C ILE A 130 21.26 11.01 -20.32
N GLY A 131 20.37 10.94 -19.34
CA GLY A 131 20.67 10.85 -17.91
C GLY A 131 19.96 9.70 -17.24
N LYS A 132 20.54 9.21 -16.16
CA LYS A 132 19.93 8.21 -15.26
C LYS A 132 19.92 8.73 -13.85
N GLY A 133 18.83 8.47 -13.14
CA GLY A 133 18.70 8.79 -11.73
C GLY A 133 17.86 7.75 -11.01
N PHE A 134 17.86 7.83 -9.68
CA PHE A 134 16.91 7.08 -8.87
C PHE A 134 16.60 7.79 -7.56
N ALA A 135 15.47 7.43 -6.98
CA ALA A 135 15.02 7.95 -5.69
C ALA A 135 14.49 6.84 -4.80
N MET A 136 14.84 6.88 -3.52
CA MET A 136 14.15 6.08 -2.50
C MET A 136 12.79 6.69 -2.19
N ILE A 137 11.84 5.83 -1.85
CA ILE A 137 10.48 6.19 -1.49
C ILE A 137 10.00 5.39 -0.28
N MET A 138 9.09 5.97 0.48
CA MET A 138 8.34 5.29 1.54
C MET A 138 6.93 5.85 1.65
N GLN A 139 6.05 5.13 2.36
CA GLN A 139 4.71 5.57 2.72
C GLN A 139 4.29 4.90 4.04
N GLY A 140 3.16 5.29 4.61
CA GLY A 140 2.55 4.56 5.73
C GLY A 140 1.51 3.55 5.27
N SER A 141 0.98 2.78 6.22
CA SER A 141 -0.18 1.91 6.05
C SER A 141 -1.21 2.27 7.13
N GLY A 142 -2.06 3.26 6.82
CA GLY A 142 -2.96 3.88 7.78
C GLY A 142 -2.25 4.77 8.81
N LEU A 143 -2.99 5.16 9.84
CA LEU A 143 -2.52 5.99 10.97
C LEU A 143 -2.57 5.16 12.28
N PRO A 144 -1.46 4.51 12.68
CA PRO A 144 -1.41 3.70 13.90
C PRO A 144 -1.84 4.49 15.14
N GLY A 145 -2.69 3.87 15.96
CA GLY A 145 -3.26 4.52 17.15
C GLY A 145 -4.45 5.46 16.89
N LEU A 146 -4.79 5.71 15.62
CA LEU A 146 -5.96 6.52 15.22
C LEU A 146 -6.96 5.70 14.41
N ASP A 147 -6.47 4.95 13.42
CA ASP A 147 -7.33 4.15 12.55
C ASP A 147 -7.75 2.85 13.21
N HIS A 148 -8.95 2.40 12.87
CA HIS A 148 -9.42 1.05 13.15
C HIS A 148 -10.41 0.60 12.06
N ALA A 149 -10.56 -0.72 11.96
CA ALA A 149 -11.51 -1.34 11.05
C ALA A 149 -12.20 -2.52 11.73
N GLU A 150 -13.40 -2.81 11.26
CA GLU A 150 -14.21 -3.93 11.72
C GLU A 150 -14.77 -4.73 10.55
N ALA A 151 -15.00 -6.01 10.77
CA ALA A 151 -15.61 -6.91 9.80
C ALA A 151 -16.47 -7.96 10.50
N ILE A 152 -17.51 -8.45 9.82
CA ILE A 152 -18.37 -9.52 10.29
C ILE A 152 -18.34 -10.65 9.27
N ALA A 153 -17.90 -11.82 9.69
CA ALA A 153 -17.92 -13.04 8.88
C ALA A 153 -19.01 -14.00 9.37
N LYS A 154 -19.78 -14.54 8.46
CA LYS A 154 -20.85 -15.49 8.80
C LYS A 154 -20.89 -16.67 7.84
N LEU A 155 -21.18 -17.85 8.40
CA LEU A 155 -21.46 -19.06 7.64
C LEU A 155 -22.98 -19.13 7.42
N GLU A 156 -23.38 -19.15 6.16
CA GLU A 156 -24.79 -19.29 5.77
C GLU A 156 -25.26 -20.74 5.80
N THR A 157 -26.59 -20.95 5.83
CA THR A 157 -27.19 -22.28 5.92
C THR A 157 -26.96 -23.18 4.71
N ASP A 158 -26.54 -22.57 3.59
CA ASP A 158 -26.16 -23.29 2.37
C ASP A 158 -24.65 -23.60 2.27
N GLY A 159 -23.90 -23.25 3.31
CA GLY A 159 -22.44 -23.44 3.38
C GLY A 159 -21.62 -22.36 2.69
N THR A 160 -22.23 -21.27 2.22
CA THR A 160 -21.53 -20.08 1.71
C THR A 160 -21.08 -19.17 2.85
N ILE A 161 -20.09 -18.33 2.57
CA ILE A 161 -19.59 -17.34 3.52
C ILE A 161 -19.95 -15.93 3.05
N ILE A 162 -20.48 -15.13 3.96
CA ILE A 162 -20.65 -13.70 3.75
C ILE A 162 -19.68 -12.96 4.67
N LEU A 163 -18.90 -12.05 4.09
CA LEU A 163 -18.07 -11.09 4.83
C LEU A 163 -18.62 -9.69 4.63
N ASN A 164 -19.09 -9.07 5.72
CA ASN A 164 -19.44 -7.64 5.74
C ASN A 164 -18.23 -6.87 6.23
N SER A 165 -17.62 -6.04 5.37
CA SER A 165 -16.45 -5.23 5.67
C SER A 165 -16.81 -3.75 5.67
N GLY A 166 -16.34 -3.00 6.67
CA GLY A 166 -16.46 -1.54 6.68
C GLY A 166 -15.60 -0.85 5.61
N GLY A 167 -14.57 -1.54 5.10
CA GLY A 167 -13.67 -1.00 4.09
C GLY A 167 -14.37 -0.77 2.76
N ALA A 168 -14.00 0.32 2.05
CA ALA A 168 -14.53 0.64 0.73
C ALA A 168 -13.51 0.34 -0.36
N ASP A 169 -13.89 -0.39 -1.40
CA ASP A 169 -13.06 -0.60 -2.58
C ASP A 169 -13.09 0.63 -3.49
N LEU A 170 -11.95 1.32 -3.58
CA LEU A 170 -11.76 2.51 -4.42
C LEU A 170 -11.17 2.16 -5.81
N GLY A 171 -11.34 0.94 -6.29
CA GLY A 171 -10.65 0.40 -7.46
C GLY A 171 -9.29 -0.22 -7.12
N THR A 172 -9.02 -0.41 -5.81
CA THR A 172 -7.77 -1.01 -5.31
C THR A 172 -7.81 -2.52 -5.18
N GLY A 173 -8.99 -3.13 -5.40
CA GLY A 173 -9.21 -4.57 -5.30
C GLY A 173 -9.37 -5.06 -3.85
N LEU A 174 -9.80 -4.20 -2.92
CA LEU A 174 -9.96 -4.54 -1.51
C LEU A 174 -10.98 -5.67 -1.30
N ASP A 175 -12.08 -5.67 -2.04
CA ASP A 175 -13.09 -6.74 -1.96
C ASP A 175 -12.51 -8.09 -2.37
N THR A 176 -11.71 -8.10 -3.44
CA THR A 176 -11.01 -9.32 -3.88
C THR A 176 -9.98 -9.79 -2.85
N ILE A 177 -9.23 -8.87 -2.23
CA ILE A 177 -8.28 -9.18 -1.16
C ILE A 177 -9.03 -9.78 0.04
N SER A 178 -10.14 -9.17 0.44
CA SER A 178 -10.99 -9.65 1.54
C SER A 178 -11.53 -11.06 1.26
N ALA A 179 -12.01 -11.31 0.05
CA ALA A 179 -12.43 -12.66 -0.36
C ALA A 179 -11.29 -13.67 -0.33
N LYS A 180 -10.08 -13.32 -0.77
CA LYS A 180 -8.90 -14.19 -0.68
C LYS A 180 -8.50 -14.49 0.77
N ILE A 181 -8.62 -13.53 1.68
CA ILE A 181 -8.40 -13.75 3.11
C ILE A 181 -9.41 -14.78 3.67
N VAL A 182 -10.70 -14.63 3.33
CA VAL A 182 -11.74 -15.60 3.70
C VAL A 182 -11.41 -16.99 3.16
N ALA A 183 -11.10 -17.08 1.86
CA ALA A 183 -10.78 -18.33 1.18
C ALA A 183 -9.60 -19.06 1.84
N GLU A 184 -8.54 -18.32 2.17
CA GLU A 184 -7.34 -18.90 2.79
C GLU A 184 -7.60 -19.37 4.23
N VAL A 185 -8.31 -18.59 5.04
CA VAL A 185 -8.56 -18.94 6.45
C VAL A 185 -9.58 -20.07 6.58
N LEU A 186 -10.66 -20.01 5.81
CA LEU A 186 -11.79 -20.95 5.91
C LEU A 186 -11.75 -22.06 4.89
N LYS A 187 -10.73 -22.09 4.03
CA LYS A 187 -10.50 -23.13 3.01
C LYS A 187 -11.72 -23.38 2.11
N VAL A 188 -12.37 -22.28 1.70
CA VAL A 188 -13.53 -22.31 0.79
C VAL A 188 -13.14 -21.77 -0.59
N PRO A 189 -13.75 -22.25 -1.67
CA PRO A 189 -13.53 -21.67 -2.99
C PRO A 189 -14.13 -20.25 -3.09
N MET A 190 -13.51 -19.41 -3.92
CA MET A 190 -13.87 -17.99 -4.08
C MET A 190 -15.32 -17.76 -4.52
N ASP A 191 -15.89 -18.65 -5.31
CA ASP A 191 -17.27 -18.61 -5.77
C ASP A 191 -18.33 -18.89 -4.69
N ARG A 192 -17.89 -19.32 -3.50
CA ARG A 192 -18.73 -19.47 -2.31
C ARG A 192 -18.59 -18.33 -1.31
N ILE A 193 -17.95 -17.24 -1.69
CA ILE A 193 -17.73 -16.07 -0.83
C ILE A 193 -18.44 -14.87 -1.42
N THR A 194 -19.21 -14.19 -0.60
CA THR A 194 -19.78 -12.87 -0.92
C THR A 194 -19.17 -11.84 0.00
N VAL A 195 -18.55 -10.82 -0.55
CA VAL A 195 -18.09 -9.65 0.20
C VAL A 195 -19.13 -8.53 0.02
N VAL A 196 -19.62 -7.99 1.13
CA VAL A 196 -20.45 -6.79 1.18
C VAL A 196 -19.58 -5.71 1.80
N SER A 197 -19.34 -4.62 1.09
CA SER A 197 -18.44 -3.55 1.52
C SER A 197 -19.06 -2.17 1.34
N GLY A 198 -18.67 -1.20 2.18
CA GLY A 198 -19.05 0.20 2.05
C GLY A 198 -20.54 0.51 2.24
N ASP A 199 -21.32 -0.45 2.70
CA ASP A 199 -22.75 -0.27 3.02
C ASP A 199 -22.91 0.03 4.52
N THR A 200 -23.26 1.26 4.84
CA THR A 200 -23.40 1.73 6.23
C THR A 200 -24.58 1.11 6.97
N ASP A 201 -25.53 0.48 6.29
CA ASP A 201 -26.67 -0.17 6.91
C ASP A 201 -26.34 -1.62 7.35
N SER A 202 -25.36 -2.27 6.73
CA SER A 202 -25.05 -3.68 6.95
C SER A 202 -23.62 -3.97 7.35
N CYS A 203 -22.68 -3.03 7.11
CA CYS A 203 -21.27 -3.21 7.44
C CYS A 203 -20.90 -2.57 8.78
N ALA A 204 -19.90 -3.15 9.43
CA ALA A 204 -19.31 -2.58 10.63
C ALA A 204 -18.45 -1.34 10.31
N PHE A 205 -17.99 -0.63 11.34
CA PHE A 205 -17.26 0.62 11.18
C PHE A 205 -15.86 0.40 10.56
N ASP A 206 -15.45 1.35 9.72
CA ASP A 206 -14.09 1.48 9.20
C ASP A 206 -13.74 2.96 9.10
N THR A 207 -12.53 3.32 9.48
CA THR A 207 -12.10 4.73 9.48
C THR A 207 -12.02 5.30 8.06
N GLY A 208 -11.80 4.44 7.05
CA GLY A 208 -11.75 4.78 5.64
C GLY A 208 -10.44 4.35 4.96
N ALA A 209 -10.46 4.25 3.64
CA ALA A 209 -9.37 3.74 2.82
C ALA A 209 -8.21 4.74 2.60
N TYR A 210 -8.20 5.90 3.27
CA TYR A 210 -7.12 6.88 3.19
C TYR A 210 -5.81 6.38 3.82
N ALA A 211 -4.72 7.10 3.56
CA ALA A 211 -3.38 6.77 4.07
C ALA A 211 -2.95 5.31 3.78
N SER A 212 -3.48 4.71 2.71
CA SER A 212 -3.19 3.32 2.31
C SER A 212 -3.57 2.29 3.38
N SER A 213 -4.65 2.51 4.13
CA SER A 213 -5.07 1.68 5.27
C SER A 213 -5.74 0.36 4.86
N GLY A 214 -6.38 0.29 3.67
CA GLY A 214 -7.32 -0.76 3.31
C GLY A 214 -6.81 -2.19 3.57
N THR A 215 -5.71 -2.61 2.93
CA THR A 215 -5.15 -3.96 3.15
C THR A 215 -4.71 -4.15 4.60
N PHE A 216 -4.13 -3.13 5.22
CA PHE A 216 -3.57 -3.24 6.57
C PHE A 216 -4.66 -3.29 7.65
N PHE A 217 -5.60 -2.35 7.67
CA PHE A 217 -6.66 -2.31 8.70
C PHE A 217 -7.85 -3.20 8.35
N SER A 218 -8.52 -2.97 7.22
CA SER A 218 -9.71 -3.74 6.83
C SER A 218 -9.36 -5.21 6.53
N GLY A 219 -8.17 -5.46 5.95
CA GLY A 219 -7.67 -6.82 5.74
C GLY A 219 -7.41 -7.58 7.06
N ASN A 220 -6.80 -6.95 8.06
CA ASN A 220 -6.60 -7.56 9.38
C ASN A 220 -7.92 -7.74 10.14
N ALA A 221 -8.86 -6.81 10.06
CA ALA A 221 -10.20 -6.98 10.65
C ALA A 221 -10.93 -8.18 10.04
N SER A 222 -10.85 -8.34 8.71
CA SER A 222 -11.39 -9.50 8.00
C SER A 222 -10.70 -10.80 8.43
N LEU A 223 -9.38 -10.78 8.58
CA LEU A 223 -8.59 -11.92 9.07
C LEU A 223 -9.03 -12.34 10.48
N GLU A 224 -9.20 -11.38 11.39
CA GLU A 224 -9.65 -11.65 12.76
C GLU A 224 -11.08 -12.18 12.82
N ALA A 225 -12.01 -11.64 12.02
CA ALA A 225 -13.35 -12.17 11.89
C ALA A 225 -13.34 -13.63 11.40
N CYS A 226 -12.54 -13.92 10.37
CA CYS A 226 -12.42 -15.26 9.82
C CYS A 226 -11.77 -16.25 10.79
N LYS A 227 -10.75 -15.85 11.56
CA LYS A 227 -10.15 -16.70 12.61
C LYS A 227 -11.18 -17.10 13.67
N LYS A 228 -11.94 -16.12 14.17
CA LYS A 228 -13.02 -16.38 15.15
C LYS A 228 -14.13 -17.27 14.55
N LEU A 229 -14.51 -17.05 13.29
CA LEU A 229 -15.48 -17.90 12.61
C LEU A 229 -14.96 -19.32 12.45
N LYS A 230 -13.68 -19.49 12.12
CA LYS A 230 -12.99 -20.79 12.07
C LYS A 230 -13.09 -21.53 13.40
N ASP A 231 -12.84 -20.85 14.52
CA ASP A 231 -12.94 -21.45 15.85
C ASP A 231 -14.38 -21.88 16.18
N MET A 232 -15.38 -21.07 15.78
CA MET A 232 -16.79 -21.44 15.92
C MET A 232 -17.15 -22.65 15.08
N ILE A 233 -16.66 -22.73 13.83
CA ILE A 233 -16.85 -23.85 12.92
C ILE A 233 -16.27 -25.14 13.53
N ILE A 234 -15.05 -25.10 14.05
CA ILE A 234 -14.40 -26.26 14.69
C ILE A 234 -15.19 -26.70 15.92
N LYS A 235 -15.59 -25.76 16.78
CA LYS A 235 -16.35 -26.04 17.99
C LYS A 235 -17.71 -26.67 17.69
N GLU A 236 -18.45 -26.12 16.74
CA GLU A 236 -19.75 -26.66 16.31
C GLU A 236 -19.60 -28.05 15.68
N SER A 237 -18.54 -28.24 14.88
CA SER A 237 -18.23 -29.55 14.29
C SER A 237 -17.89 -30.62 15.35
N ALA A 238 -17.13 -30.21 16.36
CA ALA A 238 -16.80 -31.09 17.49
C ALA A 238 -18.08 -31.60 18.20
N TYR A 239 -19.03 -30.66 18.44
CA TYR A 239 -20.31 -31.00 19.01
C TYR A 239 -21.12 -31.99 18.12
N GLN A 240 -21.28 -31.70 16.85
CA GLN A 240 -22.07 -32.54 15.92
C GLN A 240 -21.41 -33.87 15.61
N MET A 241 -20.10 -33.96 15.58
CA MET A 241 -19.35 -35.20 15.33
C MET A 241 -19.16 -36.06 16.61
N GLY A 242 -19.31 -35.43 17.79
CA GLY A 242 -19.00 -36.08 19.09
C GLY A 242 -17.50 -36.32 19.26
N GLU A 243 -16.67 -35.40 18.85
CA GLU A 243 -15.21 -35.50 18.86
C GLU A 243 -14.55 -34.30 19.52
N ASP A 244 -13.25 -34.40 19.85
CA ASP A 244 -12.50 -33.27 20.41
C ASP A 244 -12.07 -32.26 19.33
N GLU A 245 -12.11 -30.97 19.63
CA GLU A 245 -11.70 -29.89 18.70
C GLU A 245 -10.28 -30.11 18.16
N GLY A 246 -9.35 -30.61 18.96
CA GLY A 246 -7.95 -30.89 18.57
C GLY A 246 -7.78 -31.98 17.51
N ASP A 247 -8.77 -32.86 17.37
CA ASP A 247 -8.81 -33.92 16.36
C ASP A 247 -9.35 -33.44 15.01
N LEU A 248 -9.87 -32.21 14.96
CA LEU A 248 -10.52 -31.63 13.77
C LEU A 248 -9.61 -30.66 13.04
N GLU A 249 -9.75 -30.57 11.73
CA GLU A 249 -9.12 -29.56 10.89
C GLU A 249 -10.03 -29.13 9.74
N ILE A 250 -9.95 -27.85 9.39
CA ILE A 250 -10.65 -27.34 8.21
C ILE A 250 -9.85 -27.68 6.96
N ARG A 251 -10.52 -28.17 5.93
CA ARG A 251 -9.95 -28.51 4.61
C ARG A 251 -10.74 -27.87 3.47
N PHE A 252 -10.04 -27.66 2.36
CA PHE A 252 -10.67 -27.29 1.10
C PHE A 252 -11.50 -28.50 0.58
N PRO A 253 -12.69 -28.30 0.04
CA PRO A 253 -13.39 -27.06 -0.35
C PRO A 253 -14.48 -26.58 0.65
N GLY A 254 -14.15 -26.34 1.88
CA GLY A 254 -15.08 -25.90 2.93
C GLY A 254 -15.70 -27.10 3.67
N GLU A 255 -14.85 -27.88 4.27
CA GLU A 255 -15.22 -29.04 5.07
C GLU A 255 -14.36 -29.15 6.34
N VAL A 256 -14.88 -29.83 7.35
CA VAL A 256 -14.17 -30.23 8.56
C VAL A 256 -13.87 -31.69 8.51
N TYR A 257 -12.62 -32.07 8.71
CA TYR A 257 -12.12 -33.44 8.69
C TYR A 257 -11.66 -33.86 10.09
N SER A 258 -12.10 -35.01 10.51
CA SER A 258 -11.60 -35.65 11.73
C SER A 258 -10.37 -36.52 11.44
N LYS A 259 -9.25 -36.16 12.06
CA LYS A 259 -8.00 -36.95 12.01
C LYS A 259 -8.12 -38.29 12.69
N LYS A 260 -9.05 -38.42 13.66
CA LYS A 260 -9.26 -39.59 14.50
C LYS A 260 -10.14 -40.66 13.81
N THR A 261 -11.24 -40.24 13.22
CA THR A 261 -12.24 -41.14 12.65
C THR A 261 -12.26 -41.17 11.13
N GLY A 262 -11.64 -40.18 10.48
CA GLY A 262 -11.70 -40.02 9.04
C GLY A 262 -13.02 -39.42 8.53
N LYS A 263 -13.95 -39.08 9.41
CA LYS A 263 -15.22 -38.45 9.02
C LYS A 263 -15.00 -37.08 8.43
N VAL A 264 -15.86 -36.69 7.50
CA VAL A 264 -15.92 -35.37 6.88
C VAL A 264 -17.31 -34.79 7.14
N LEU A 265 -17.36 -33.51 7.42
CA LEU A 265 -18.56 -32.70 7.59
C LEU A 265 -18.42 -31.44 6.73
N SER A 266 -19.25 -31.35 5.69
CA SER A 266 -19.24 -30.15 4.83
C SER A 266 -19.82 -28.91 5.56
N TYR A 267 -19.46 -27.74 5.16
CA TYR A 267 -20.03 -26.50 5.73
C TYR A 267 -21.54 -26.43 5.50
N TYR A 268 -22.06 -27.00 4.41
CA TYR A 268 -23.49 -27.11 4.18
C TYR A 268 -24.15 -27.97 5.26
N GLU A 269 -23.68 -29.18 5.47
CA GLU A 269 -24.25 -30.10 6.49
C GLU A 269 -24.14 -29.53 7.89
N LEU A 270 -22.95 -28.95 8.21
CA LEU A 270 -22.68 -28.34 9.50
C LEU A 270 -23.67 -27.19 9.80
N SER A 271 -23.76 -26.22 8.89
CA SER A 271 -24.59 -25.03 9.09
C SER A 271 -26.10 -25.35 9.04
N HIS A 272 -26.50 -26.25 8.13
CA HIS A 272 -27.87 -26.66 8.02
C HIS A 272 -28.34 -27.35 9.33
N THR A 273 -27.55 -28.28 9.86
CA THR A 273 -27.84 -28.99 11.13
C THR A 273 -27.86 -28.01 12.30
N ALA A 274 -26.89 -27.10 12.38
CA ALA A 274 -26.80 -26.11 13.44
C ALA A 274 -28.07 -25.21 13.51
N CYS A 275 -28.59 -24.81 12.35
CA CYS A 275 -29.76 -23.93 12.27
C CYS A 275 -31.11 -24.66 12.30
N SER A 276 -31.13 -26.00 12.15
CA SER A 276 -32.35 -26.83 12.14
C SER A 276 -32.65 -27.49 13.47
N GLY A 277 -32.03 -27.07 14.57
CA GLY A 277 -32.25 -27.58 15.92
C GLY A 277 -31.32 -28.72 16.33
N GLY A 278 -30.34 -29.10 15.49
CA GLY A 278 -29.30 -30.09 15.81
C GLY A 278 -27.98 -29.50 16.32
N GLY A 279 -27.93 -28.18 16.58
CA GLY A 279 -26.73 -27.47 17.04
C GLY A 279 -27.07 -26.14 17.70
N HIS A 280 -26.11 -25.22 17.68
CA HIS A 280 -26.18 -23.95 18.43
C HIS A 280 -26.60 -22.73 17.59
N GLY A 281 -27.09 -22.91 16.37
CA GLY A 281 -27.55 -21.86 15.49
C GLY A 281 -26.49 -21.35 14.52
N GLN A 282 -26.77 -20.22 13.88
CA GLN A 282 -25.91 -19.62 12.87
C GLN A 282 -24.57 -19.14 13.47
N MET A 283 -23.47 -19.44 12.82
CA MET A 283 -22.13 -18.99 13.22
C MET A 283 -21.83 -17.62 12.61
N ILE A 284 -21.68 -16.62 13.46
CA ILE A 284 -21.38 -15.23 13.11
C ILE A 284 -20.26 -14.74 14.00
N ALA A 285 -19.20 -14.21 13.39
CA ALA A 285 -18.03 -13.70 14.10
C ALA A 285 -17.72 -12.27 13.73
N HIS A 286 -17.36 -11.47 14.73
CA HIS A 286 -16.97 -10.06 14.57
C HIS A 286 -15.47 -9.94 14.82
N GLY A 287 -14.76 -9.32 13.87
CA GLY A 287 -13.36 -8.97 13.96
C GLY A 287 -13.18 -7.46 14.06
N THR A 288 -12.28 -7.03 14.94
CA THR A 288 -11.87 -5.63 15.11
C THR A 288 -10.36 -5.58 15.05
N TYR A 289 -9.81 -4.64 14.30
CA TYR A 289 -8.39 -4.40 14.26
C TYR A 289 -8.05 -2.97 14.65
N ILE A 290 -7.31 -2.82 15.74
CA ILE A 290 -6.77 -1.58 16.28
C ILE A 290 -5.32 -1.87 16.63
N THR A 291 -4.39 -1.00 16.19
CA THR A 291 -2.97 -1.21 16.45
C THR A 291 -2.22 0.10 16.57
N THR A 292 -1.10 0.08 17.30
CA THR A 292 -0.08 1.12 17.29
C THR A 292 1.12 0.74 16.41
N ALA A 293 1.16 -0.48 15.88
CA ALA A 293 2.17 -0.92 14.91
C ALA A 293 1.88 -0.34 13.52
N SER A 294 2.88 -0.25 12.67
CA SER A 294 2.76 0.20 11.28
C SER A 294 3.53 -0.72 10.35
N SER A 295 2.86 -1.14 9.30
CA SER A 295 3.46 -1.84 8.17
C SER A 295 3.92 -0.79 7.14
N VAL A 296 5.18 -0.39 7.18
CA VAL A 296 5.73 0.67 6.33
C VAL A 296 6.29 0.08 5.03
N PRO A 297 5.71 0.39 3.86
CA PRO A 297 6.29 0.02 2.58
C PRO A 297 7.45 0.94 2.22
N TYR A 298 8.49 0.36 1.62
CA TYR A 298 9.66 1.04 1.08
C TYR A 298 9.86 0.70 -0.39
N GLY A 299 10.62 1.52 -1.13
CA GLY A 299 10.92 1.23 -2.51
C GLY A 299 11.93 2.20 -3.11
N ALA A 300 12.24 1.96 -4.38
CA ALA A 300 13.09 2.83 -5.17
C ALA A 300 12.58 2.92 -6.61
N HIS A 301 12.54 4.12 -7.15
CA HIS A 301 12.20 4.42 -8.52
C HIS A 301 13.44 4.82 -9.31
N PHE A 302 13.56 4.31 -10.51
CA PHE A 302 14.68 4.53 -11.41
C PHE A 302 14.18 5.07 -12.73
N ALA A 303 14.81 6.12 -13.23
CA ALA A 303 14.48 6.70 -14.52
C ALA A 303 15.73 6.84 -15.41
N GLN A 304 15.52 6.61 -16.70
CA GLN A 304 16.40 7.07 -17.75
C GLN A 304 15.65 8.04 -18.61
N VAL A 305 16.16 9.25 -18.71
CA VAL A 305 15.54 10.32 -19.48
C VAL A 305 16.45 10.82 -20.59
N ALA A 306 15.86 11.22 -21.71
CA ALA A 306 16.52 11.99 -22.74
C ALA A 306 15.99 13.42 -22.70
N VAL A 307 16.88 14.40 -22.67
CA VAL A 307 16.53 15.83 -22.65
C VAL A 307 17.08 16.50 -23.87
N ASN A 308 16.22 17.17 -24.64
CA ASN A 308 16.63 18.02 -25.75
C ASN A 308 17.13 19.37 -25.19
N VAL A 309 18.44 19.65 -25.32
CA VAL A 309 19.04 20.84 -24.71
C VAL A 309 18.67 22.16 -25.43
N ARG A 310 18.05 22.08 -26.61
CA ARG A 310 17.58 23.25 -27.36
C ARG A 310 16.13 23.60 -27.07
N THR A 311 15.28 22.61 -26.91
CA THR A 311 13.82 22.82 -26.73
C THR A 311 13.38 22.67 -25.28
N GLY A 312 14.15 21.98 -24.45
CA GLY A 312 13.75 21.57 -23.10
C GLY A 312 12.83 20.36 -23.06
N GLU A 313 12.54 19.73 -24.19
CA GLU A 313 11.71 18.52 -24.26
C GLU A 313 12.36 17.38 -23.47
N ILE A 314 11.57 16.70 -22.65
CA ILE A 314 12.00 15.55 -21.84
C ILE A 314 11.24 14.31 -22.29
N LYS A 315 11.96 13.22 -22.52
CA LYS A 315 11.39 11.89 -22.83
C LYS A 315 11.85 10.90 -21.76
N VAL A 316 10.90 10.26 -21.08
CA VAL A 316 11.20 9.15 -20.17
C VAL A 316 11.34 7.88 -21.01
N GLN A 317 12.59 7.43 -21.21
CA GLN A 317 12.88 6.25 -22.03
C GLN A 317 12.68 4.95 -21.25
N LYS A 318 13.14 4.92 -19.98
CA LYS A 318 12.97 3.78 -19.07
C LYS A 318 12.46 4.28 -17.73
N PHE A 319 11.56 3.51 -17.13
CA PHE A 319 11.13 3.74 -15.75
C PHE A 319 10.93 2.41 -15.04
N TYR A 320 11.64 2.21 -13.94
CA TYR A 320 11.53 1.01 -13.13
C TYR A 320 11.12 1.37 -11.70
N ALA A 321 9.98 0.84 -11.26
CA ALA A 321 9.46 1.01 -9.92
C ALA A 321 9.64 -0.30 -9.13
N LEU A 322 10.50 -0.31 -8.14
CA LEU A 322 10.72 -1.46 -7.27
C LEU A 322 10.18 -1.14 -5.88
N GLN A 323 9.29 -1.98 -5.37
CA GLN A 323 8.57 -1.68 -4.14
C GLN A 323 8.46 -2.91 -3.26
N ASP A 324 8.84 -2.75 -1.99
CA ASP A 324 8.57 -3.69 -0.92
C ASP A 324 7.06 -3.68 -0.62
N ALA A 325 6.42 -4.76 -0.99
CA ALA A 325 4.98 -4.99 -0.88
C ALA A 325 4.63 -5.92 0.29
N GLY A 326 5.62 -6.29 1.11
CA GLY A 326 5.45 -7.44 1.97
C GLY A 326 5.20 -8.69 1.14
N THR A 327 4.43 -9.63 1.66
CA THR A 327 3.90 -10.76 0.88
C THR A 327 2.57 -10.35 0.25
N PRO A 328 2.51 -10.02 -1.05
CA PRO A 328 1.31 -9.46 -1.66
C PRO A 328 0.19 -10.50 -1.79
N ILE A 329 -1.00 -10.20 -1.26
CA ILE A 329 -2.17 -11.10 -1.32
C ILE A 329 -2.68 -11.25 -2.76
N ASN A 330 -2.57 -10.18 -3.58
CA ASN A 330 -2.95 -10.18 -4.99
C ASN A 330 -1.86 -9.48 -5.83
N PRO A 331 -0.80 -10.20 -6.26
CA PRO A 331 0.33 -9.60 -6.97
C PRO A 331 -0.06 -8.87 -8.26
N GLU A 332 -1.01 -9.40 -9.03
CA GLU A 332 -1.43 -8.78 -10.30
C GLU A 332 -2.07 -7.41 -10.08
N VAL A 333 -3.03 -7.32 -9.15
CA VAL A 333 -3.68 -6.04 -8.82
C VAL A 333 -2.68 -5.08 -8.17
N ALA A 334 -1.75 -5.58 -7.34
CA ALA A 334 -0.68 -4.79 -6.77
C ALA A 334 0.19 -4.13 -7.84
N LEU A 335 0.60 -4.88 -8.87
CA LEU A 335 1.34 -4.35 -10.02
C LEU A 335 0.53 -3.31 -10.80
N CYS A 336 -0.78 -3.56 -11.04
CA CYS A 336 -1.66 -2.58 -11.69
C CYS A 336 -1.71 -1.25 -10.92
N GLN A 337 -1.80 -1.31 -9.59
CA GLN A 337 -1.76 -0.11 -8.74
C GLN A 337 -0.43 0.63 -8.86
N MET A 338 0.70 -0.07 -8.91
CA MET A 338 2.02 0.54 -9.11
C MET A 338 2.11 1.24 -10.47
N TYR A 339 1.71 0.59 -11.56
CA TYR A 339 1.73 1.20 -12.90
C TYR A 339 0.88 2.47 -12.97
N GLY A 340 -0.34 2.44 -12.46
CA GLY A 340 -1.24 3.59 -12.43
C GLY A 340 -0.67 4.75 -11.60
N ALA A 341 -0.13 4.47 -10.42
CA ALA A 341 0.44 5.47 -9.55
C ALA A 341 1.73 6.11 -10.10
N VAL A 342 2.58 5.31 -10.75
CA VAL A 342 3.78 5.82 -11.42
C VAL A 342 3.41 6.73 -12.59
N MET A 343 2.44 6.35 -13.43
CA MET A 343 1.97 7.22 -14.53
C MET A 343 1.43 8.55 -14.02
N LYS A 344 0.66 8.54 -12.90
CA LYS A 344 0.28 9.78 -12.22
C LYS A 344 1.47 10.61 -11.77
N SER A 345 2.50 9.96 -11.22
CA SER A 345 3.70 10.64 -10.75
C SER A 345 4.50 11.24 -11.92
N ILE A 346 4.59 10.57 -13.05
CA ILE A 346 5.17 11.11 -14.29
C ILE A 346 4.32 12.29 -14.79
N GLY A 347 2.99 12.17 -14.74
CA GLY A 347 2.05 13.25 -15.09
C GLY A 347 2.33 14.54 -14.32
N HIS A 348 2.39 14.44 -12.98
CA HIS A 348 2.73 15.59 -12.13
C HIS A 348 4.11 16.19 -12.41
N SER A 349 5.05 15.36 -12.85
CA SER A 349 6.43 15.80 -13.02
C SER A 349 6.65 16.52 -14.33
N LEU A 350 5.91 16.17 -15.39
CA LEU A 350 6.24 16.58 -16.76
C LEU A 350 5.09 17.20 -17.57
N TYR A 351 3.82 16.91 -17.22
CA TYR A 351 2.69 17.23 -18.12
C TYR A 351 1.60 18.08 -17.46
N GLU A 352 1.23 17.76 -16.21
CA GLU A 352 0.10 18.37 -15.55
C GLU A 352 0.43 19.78 -15.04
N ASP A 353 -0.37 20.77 -15.44
CA ASP A 353 -0.20 22.17 -15.04
C ASP A 353 -1.56 22.86 -14.86
N MET A 354 -1.93 23.17 -13.62
CA MET A 354 -3.13 23.96 -13.34
C MET A 354 -2.86 25.44 -13.53
N LYS A 355 -3.31 25.99 -14.66
CA LYS A 355 -3.13 27.40 -15.01
C LYS A 355 -4.20 28.28 -14.39
N LEU A 356 -3.80 29.23 -13.58
CA LEU A 356 -4.70 30.19 -12.94
C LEU A 356 -4.53 31.58 -13.59
N ASP A 357 -5.64 32.31 -13.75
CA ASP A 357 -5.62 33.70 -14.13
C ASP A 357 -5.25 34.63 -12.93
N GLU A 358 -5.23 35.92 -13.15
CA GLU A 358 -4.92 36.92 -12.12
C GLU A 358 -5.93 36.97 -10.97
N ASN A 359 -7.14 36.40 -11.15
CA ASN A 359 -8.21 36.30 -10.16
C ASN A 359 -8.23 34.95 -9.46
N GLY A 360 -7.30 34.02 -9.79
CA GLY A 360 -7.23 32.68 -9.26
C GLY A 360 -8.24 31.70 -9.87
N VAL A 361 -8.82 32.03 -11.04
CA VAL A 361 -9.72 31.16 -11.77
C VAL A 361 -8.93 30.17 -12.62
N CYS A 362 -9.25 28.88 -12.55
CA CYS A 362 -8.60 27.86 -13.35
C CYS A 362 -9.00 27.99 -14.83
N MET A 363 -8.03 28.26 -15.70
CA MET A 363 -8.23 28.49 -17.13
C MET A 363 -8.30 27.21 -17.96
N ASN A 364 -7.77 26.10 -17.45
CA ASN A 364 -7.69 24.81 -18.13
C ASN A 364 -8.38 23.69 -17.33
N ALA A 365 -9.57 23.95 -16.82
CA ALA A 365 -10.36 23.04 -15.99
C ALA A 365 -10.99 21.90 -16.82
N ASN A 366 -10.19 21.24 -17.66
CA ASN A 366 -10.56 20.05 -18.42
C ASN A 366 -9.34 19.14 -18.59
N MET A 367 -9.57 17.84 -18.80
CA MET A 367 -8.48 16.86 -18.81
C MET A 367 -7.48 17.02 -19.95
N THR A 368 -7.92 17.55 -21.10
CA THR A 368 -7.06 17.74 -22.27
C THR A 368 -6.04 18.88 -22.05
N ASP A 369 -6.51 20.04 -21.61
CA ASP A 369 -5.65 21.22 -21.43
C ASP A 369 -4.89 21.19 -20.11
N TYR A 370 -5.37 20.41 -19.11
CA TYR A 370 -4.66 20.16 -17.87
C TYR A 370 -3.42 19.28 -18.07
N GLY A 371 -3.45 18.40 -19.08
CA GLY A 371 -2.31 17.60 -19.49
C GLY A 371 -2.19 16.25 -18.76
N VAL A 372 -3.30 15.56 -18.47
CA VAL A 372 -3.25 14.18 -17.96
C VAL A 372 -2.53 13.28 -18.98
N PRO A 373 -1.47 12.55 -18.57
CA PRO A 373 -0.70 11.73 -19.52
C PRO A 373 -1.54 10.62 -20.12
N MET A 374 -1.35 10.38 -21.41
CA MET A 374 -1.99 9.34 -22.18
C MET A 374 -1.06 8.12 -22.33
N ILE A 375 -1.58 7.02 -22.85
CA ILE A 375 -0.84 5.76 -22.93
C ILE A 375 0.45 5.84 -23.76
N TRP A 376 0.51 6.67 -24.76
CA TRP A 376 1.70 6.88 -25.61
C TRP A 376 2.78 7.74 -24.95
N GLU A 377 2.49 8.36 -23.81
CA GLU A 377 3.46 9.10 -22.99
C GLU A 377 4.09 8.19 -21.93
N ALA A 378 3.63 6.94 -21.85
CA ALA A 378 4.27 5.95 -21.00
C ALA A 378 5.69 5.65 -21.48
N PRO A 379 6.65 5.40 -20.56
CA PRO A 379 8.00 5.01 -20.92
C PRO A 379 8.01 3.77 -21.81
N GLU A 380 8.90 3.74 -22.82
CA GLU A 380 9.04 2.58 -23.74
C GLU A 380 9.43 1.30 -23.00
N ASP A 381 10.32 1.40 -22.00
CA ASP A 381 10.67 0.31 -21.11
C ASP A 381 10.19 0.64 -19.69
N PHE A 382 8.96 0.19 -19.38
CA PHE A 382 8.29 0.45 -18.12
C PHE A 382 8.07 -0.84 -17.33
N LYS A 383 8.67 -0.94 -16.13
CA LYS A 383 8.58 -2.13 -15.29
C LYS A 383 8.25 -1.76 -13.84
N SER A 384 7.31 -2.50 -13.28
CA SER A 384 7.04 -2.53 -11.84
C SER A 384 7.42 -3.88 -11.28
N VAL A 385 8.13 -3.88 -10.15
CA VAL A 385 8.68 -5.09 -9.51
C VAL A 385 8.29 -5.08 -8.04
N LEU A 386 7.67 -6.15 -7.59
CA LEU A 386 7.41 -6.39 -6.18
C LEU A 386 8.65 -7.02 -5.53
N ILE A 387 9.06 -6.48 -4.40
CA ILE A 387 10.06 -7.04 -3.50
C ILE A 387 9.28 -7.71 -2.37
N ASP A 388 9.48 -9.02 -2.21
CA ASP A 388 8.75 -9.83 -1.21
C ASP A 388 9.57 -9.89 0.09
N VAL A 389 9.16 -9.10 1.06
CA VAL A 389 9.74 -9.09 2.41
C VAL A 389 8.61 -9.18 3.42
N ASN A 390 8.37 -10.37 3.94
CA ASN A 390 7.26 -10.63 4.86
C ASN A 390 7.22 -9.63 6.02
N ASP A 391 6.07 -8.98 6.20
CA ASP A 391 5.84 -8.02 7.28
C ASP A 391 5.16 -8.69 8.48
N ALA A 392 5.60 -8.34 9.69
CA ALA A 392 5.07 -8.95 10.91
C ALA A 392 3.65 -8.49 11.26
N TYR A 393 3.19 -7.38 10.72
CA TYR A 393 1.96 -6.70 11.15
C TYR A 393 0.83 -6.77 10.12
N GLY A 394 1.16 -6.83 8.84
CA GLY A 394 0.17 -6.92 7.78
C GLY A 394 -0.51 -8.29 7.68
N PRO A 395 -1.74 -8.37 7.15
CA PRO A 395 -2.42 -9.66 6.97
C PRO A 395 -1.60 -10.53 6.02
N PHE A 396 -1.23 -11.73 6.49
CA PHE A 396 -0.31 -12.65 5.79
C PHE A 396 1.03 -12.04 5.36
N GLY A 397 1.47 -10.98 6.04
CA GLY A 397 2.72 -10.29 5.72
C GLY A 397 2.64 -9.24 4.63
N ALA A 398 1.45 -8.82 4.22
CA ALA A 398 1.25 -7.83 3.17
C ALA A 398 1.49 -6.39 3.66
N LYS A 399 2.00 -5.53 2.76
CA LYS A 399 2.13 -4.09 2.95
C LYS A 399 1.24 -3.32 1.98
N SER A 400 1.09 -2.03 2.22
CA SER A 400 0.38 -1.11 1.31
C SER A 400 1.14 -0.89 0.01
N ILE A 401 0.42 -0.55 -1.07
CA ILE A 401 0.98 -0.50 -2.43
C ILE A 401 0.81 0.86 -3.12
N SER A 402 -0.42 1.40 -3.15
CA SER A 402 -0.78 2.43 -4.15
C SER A 402 -0.09 3.77 -3.97
N GLU A 403 -0.11 4.35 -2.78
CA GLU A 403 0.36 5.73 -2.57
C GLU A 403 1.87 5.88 -2.71
N ILE A 404 2.63 4.90 -2.24
CA ILE A 404 4.10 4.93 -2.30
C ILE A 404 4.60 5.06 -3.74
N ALA A 405 3.94 4.39 -4.68
CA ALA A 405 4.32 4.42 -6.10
C ALA A 405 4.12 5.81 -6.77
N CYS A 406 3.42 6.75 -6.11
CA CYS A 406 3.34 8.15 -6.57
C CYS A 406 4.54 9.02 -6.16
N ASN A 407 5.47 8.52 -5.33
CA ASN A 407 6.39 9.40 -4.60
C ASN A 407 7.71 9.69 -5.32
N GLY A 408 8.10 8.93 -6.34
CA GLY A 408 9.48 8.89 -6.78
C GLY A 408 9.78 9.32 -8.22
N ALA A 409 8.81 9.68 -9.07
CA ALA A 409 9.14 9.99 -10.47
C ALA A 409 9.90 11.31 -10.62
N ALA A 410 9.50 12.37 -9.94
CA ALA A 410 10.17 13.67 -10.08
C ALA A 410 11.63 13.65 -9.63
N PRO A 411 12.03 12.99 -8.51
CA PRO A 411 13.43 12.94 -8.11
C PRO A 411 14.25 11.86 -8.82
N ALA A 412 13.62 10.90 -9.48
CA ALA A 412 14.30 9.82 -10.22
C ALA A 412 14.71 10.29 -11.62
#